data_fa2020c8e98710855112e1c046bd7e74
#
_entry.id   fa2020c8e98710855112e1c046bd7e74
#
_cell.length_a   1.000
_cell.length_b   1.000
_cell.length_c   1.000
_cell.angle_alpha   90.00
_cell.angle_beta   90.00
_cell.angle_gamma   90.00
#
_symmetry.space_group_name_H-M   'P 1'
#
loop_
_entity.id
_entity.type
_entity.pdbx_description
1 polymer ?
#
loop_
_entity_poly.entity_id
_entity_poly.type
_entity_poly.pdbx_seq_one_letter_code
_entity_poly.pdbx_strand_id
1 'polypeptide(L)'
;MCIRDSRGFVLEKGMKGLSAPKIGGKLSLRTSTTGEVVMDGVEVPEESLLPNVSGLKGPFGCLTRARFGIALGVMGAAEDCWFRARQYTLDRKQFGRPLAATQLVQKKLADMQTEIALGLQAALQVGRLFDQGTATPEMVSLVKRNNSGKALDIARMARDMHGGNGIQIEYHVMRHLTNLETVNTYEGTHDIHALILGRAQTGLQAFA
;
A
#
# COMPACT_ATOMS: atom_id res chain seq x y z
N MET A 1 -25.04 -1.07 -13.50
CA MET A 1 -24.79 0.29 -13.03
C MET A 1 -24.21 1.10 -14.19
N CYS A 2 -24.87 2.15 -14.64
CA CYS A 2 -24.40 2.94 -15.78
C CYS A 2 -23.33 3.93 -15.30
N ILE A 3 -22.06 3.62 -15.51
CA ILE A 3 -20.90 4.41 -15.07
C ILE A 3 -20.73 5.70 -15.91
N ARG A 4 -21.45 5.79 -17.05
CA ARG A 4 -21.28 6.88 -18.01
C ARG A 4 -21.80 8.24 -17.50
N ASP A 5 -22.77 8.22 -16.60
CA ASP A 5 -23.41 9.43 -16.06
C ASP A 5 -22.85 9.85 -14.69
N SER A 6 -21.81 9.18 -14.20
CA SER A 6 -21.15 9.54 -12.94
C SER A 6 -20.54 10.93 -13.03
N ARG A 7 -20.73 11.73 -11.98
CA ARG A 7 -20.17 13.08 -11.82
C ARG A 7 -19.55 13.21 -10.43
N GLY A 8 -18.60 14.12 -10.30
CA GLY A 8 -18.03 14.48 -9.01
C GLY A 8 -18.68 15.72 -8.44
N PHE A 9 -19.00 15.69 -7.15
CA PHE A 9 -19.55 16.83 -6.40
C PHE A 9 -18.74 17.12 -5.17
N VAL A 10 -18.62 18.39 -4.82
CA VAL A 10 -18.03 18.80 -3.53
C VAL A 10 -19.15 18.77 -2.49
N LEU A 11 -18.91 18.04 -1.38
CA LEU A 11 -19.80 18.03 -0.22
C LEU A 11 -19.12 18.75 0.94
N GLU A 12 -19.88 19.55 1.67
CA GLU A 12 -19.39 20.32 2.81
C GLU A 12 -19.91 19.75 4.13
N LYS A 13 -19.06 19.81 5.15
CA LYS A 13 -19.45 19.42 6.51
C LYS A 13 -20.64 20.26 6.99
N GLY A 14 -21.68 19.60 7.47
CA GLY A 14 -22.88 20.23 7.96
C GLY A 14 -24.05 20.22 6.96
N MET A 15 -23.86 19.76 5.74
CA MET A 15 -24.99 19.53 4.83
C MET A 15 -25.98 18.56 5.44
N LYS A 16 -27.27 18.85 5.28
CA LYS A 16 -28.36 18.00 5.79
C LYS A 16 -28.28 16.62 5.13
N GLY A 17 -28.37 15.59 5.94
CA GLY A 17 -28.28 14.19 5.47
C GLY A 17 -26.85 13.66 5.28
N LEU A 18 -25.83 14.52 5.40
CA LEU A 18 -24.41 14.09 5.32
C LEU A 18 -23.87 13.79 6.71
N SER A 19 -23.33 12.59 6.89
CA SER A 19 -22.58 12.23 8.10
C SER A 19 -21.38 11.35 7.77
N ALA A 20 -20.40 11.35 8.66
CA ALA A 20 -19.18 10.56 8.51
C ALA A 20 -18.81 9.87 9.84
N PRO A 21 -19.58 8.86 10.28
CA PRO A 21 -19.26 8.12 11.50
C PRO A 21 -17.92 7.41 11.39
N LYS A 22 -17.16 7.47 12.48
CA LYS A 22 -15.83 6.83 12.57
C LYS A 22 -15.96 5.32 12.66
N ILE A 23 -15.20 4.61 11.83
CA ILE A 23 -15.01 3.17 11.95
C ILE A 23 -13.96 2.89 13.02
N GLY A 24 -14.35 2.19 14.08
CA GLY A 24 -13.49 1.79 15.20
C GLY A 24 -12.96 0.37 15.06
N GLY A 25 -12.15 -0.06 16.04
CA GLY A 25 -11.71 -1.46 16.17
C GLY A 25 -10.68 -1.95 15.14
N LYS A 26 -10.06 -1.08 14.36
CA LYS A 26 -9.01 -1.50 13.42
C LYS A 26 -7.75 -1.97 14.16
N LEU A 27 -7.18 -3.08 13.71
CA LEU A 27 -5.89 -3.59 14.19
C LEU A 27 -4.69 -2.97 13.46
N SER A 28 -4.93 -2.37 12.30
CA SER A 28 -3.94 -1.82 11.39
C SER A 28 -4.19 -0.34 11.12
N LEU A 29 -3.16 0.43 10.80
CA LEU A 29 -3.23 1.86 10.51
C LEU A 29 -4.05 2.63 11.57
N ARG A 30 -3.81 2.37 12.84
CA ARG A 30 -4.63 2.85 13.96
C ARG A 30 -4.60 4.37 14.11
N THR A 31 -3.56 5.03 13.67
CA THR A 31 -3.42 6.50 13.66
C THR A 31 -4.13 7.15 12.48
N SER A 32 -4.49 6.38 11.44
CA SER A 32 -5.28 6.86 10.31
C SER A 32 -6.77 6.71 10.63
N THR A 33 -7.46 7.84 10.77
CA THR A 33 -8.91 7.83 10.98
C THR A 33 -9.61 7.36 9.71
N THR A 34 -10.46 6.35 9.84
CA THR A 34 -11.32 5.84 8.77
C THR A 34 -12.76 6.13 9.14
N GLY A 35 -13.55 6.61 8.22
CA GLY A 35 -14.96 6.90 8.40
C GLY A 35 -15.79 6.28 7.28
N GLU A 36 -17.06 6.12 7.56
CA GLU A 36 -18.09 5.85 6.56
C GLU A 36 -18.63 7.20 6.05
N VAL A 37 -18.94 7.29 4.77
CA VAL A 37 -19.63 8.46 4.21
C VAL A 37 -21.08 8.08 3.98
N VAL A 38 -21.97 8.62 4.81
CA VAL A 38 -23.42 8.38 4.73
C VAL A 38 -24.08 9.61 4.09
N MET A 39 -24.82 9.37 3.02
CA MET A 39 -25.56 10.39 2.29
C MET A 39 -27.03 9.97 2.23
N ASP A 40 -27.85 10.59 3.07
CA ASP A 40 -29.29 10.34 3.16
C ASP A 40 -30.05 11.56 2.65
N GLY A 41 -30.43 11.52 1.39
CA GLY A 41 -31.12 12.62 0.73
C GLY A 41 -30.36 13.96 0.73
N VAL A 42 -29.03 13.90 0.57
CA VAL A 42 -28.19 15.11 0.49
C VAL A 42 -28.49 15.85 -0.81
N GLU A 43 -29.00 17.08 -0.69
CA GLU A 43 -29.18 17.97 -1.82
C GLU A 43 -27.92 18.78 -2.06
N VAL A 44 -27.46 18.80 -3.31
CA VAL A 44 -26.20 19.45 -3.72
C VAL A 44 -26.51 20.49 -4.78
N PRO A 45 -26.10 21.76 -4.62
CA PRO A 45 -26.32 22.79 -5.63
C PRO A 45 -25.43 22.51 -6.87
N GLU A 46 -25.87 23.04 -8.01
CA GLU A 46 -25.22 22.80 -9.31
C GLU A 46 -23.75 23.29 -9.33
N GLU A 47 -23.45 24.37 -8.64
CA GLU A 47 -22.11 24.94 -8.51
C GLU A 47 -21.10 24.00 -7.77
N SER A 48 -21.59 23.03 -7.02
CA SER A 48 -20.77 22.01 -6.39
C SER A 48 -20.30 20.91 -7.37
N LEU A 49 -20.80 20.92 -8.59
CA LEU A 49 -20.36 19.98 -9.63
C LEU A 49 -18.93 20.28 -10.04
N LEU A 50 -18.07 19.28 -10.04
CA LEU A 50 -16.70 19.38 -10.55
C LEU A 50 -16.74 19.55 -12.08
N PRO A 51 -16.34 20.73 -12.64
CA PRO A 51 -16.62 21.09 -14.03
C PRO A 51 -15.84 20.27 -15.06
N ASN A 52 -14.66 19.80 -14.72
CA ASN A 52 -13.73 19.14 -15.65
C ASN A 52 -13.67 17.63 -15.50
N VAL A 53 -14.62 17.04 -14.78
CA VAL A 53 -14.62 15.61 -14.45
C VAL A 53 -15.93 14.96 -14.90
N SER A 54 -15.80 13.91 -15.71
CA SER A 54 -16.92 13.06 -16.08
C SER A 54 -16.55 11.57 -16.01
N GLY A 55 -17.50 10.75 -15.58
CA GLY A 55 -17.27 9.32 -15.34
C GLY A 55 -16.22 9.08 -14.25
N LEU A 56 -15.46 8.01 -14.38
CA LEU A 56 -14.48 7.58 -13.38
C LEU A 56 -13.06 8.13 -13.62
N LYS A 57 -12.84 8.98 -14.62
CA LYS A 57 -11.50 9.51 -14.93
C LYS A 57 -10.90 10.32 -13.78
N GLY A 58 -11.73 11.13 -13.09
CA GLY A 58 -11.27 11.91 -11.94
C GLY A 58 -10.77 11.03 -10.79
N PRO A 59 -11.60 10.15 -10.23
CA PRO A 59 -11.18 9.22 -9.17
C PRO A 59 -9.96 8.38 -9.56
N PHE A 60 -9.90 7.82 -10.76
CA PHE A 60 -8.76 7.02 -11.20
C PHE A 60 -7.49 7.84 -11.38
N GLY A 61 -7.57 9.10 -11.77
CA GLY A 61 -6.41 9.99 -11.81
C GLY A 61 -5.79 10.20 -10.42
N CYS A 62 -6.64 10.46 -9.41
CA CYS A 62 -6.21 10.57 -8.01
C CYS A 62 -5.61 9.25 -7.49
N LEU A 63 -6.31 8.13 -7.73
CA LEU A 63 -5.85 6.81 -7.30
C LEU A 63 -4.51 6.40 -7.94
N THR A 64 -4.27 6.76 -9.19
CA THR A 64 -2.99 6.46 -9.84
C THR A 64 -1.82 7.13 -9.13
N ARG A 65 -1.97 8.40 -8.74
CA ARG A 65 -0.95 9.12 -7.98
C ARG A 65 -0.79 8.58 -6.56
N ALA A 66 -1.90 8.30 -5.86
CA ALA A 66 -1.88 7.73 -4.52
C ALA A 66 -1.20 6.36 -4.50
N ARG A 67 -1.51 5.48 -5.45
CA ARG A 67 -0.88 4.16 -5.59
C ARG A 67 0.62 4.23 -5.84
N PHE A 68 1.09 5.21 -6.59
CA PHE A 68 2.52 5.47 -6.76
C PHE A 68 3.18 5.85 -5.43
N GLY A 69 2.56 6.78 -4.66
CA GLY A 69 3.03 7.14 -3.33
C GLY A 69 3.09 5.95 -2.37
N ILE A 70 2.09 5.07 -2.42
CA ILE A 70 2.07 3.81 -1.66
C ILE A 70 3.24 2.91 -2.06
N ALA A 71 3.46 2.72 -3.37
CA ALA A 71 4.52 1.85 -3.88
C ALA A 71 5.92 2.26 -3.39
N LEU A 72 6.16 3.55 -3.19
CA LEU A 72 7.40 4.09 -2.63
C LEU A 72 7.42 3.98 -1.10
N GLY A 73 6.34 4.41 -0.44
CA GLY A 73 6.26 4.46 1.03
C GLY A 73 6.42 3.10 1.72
N VAL A 74 5.91 2.01 1.11
CA VAL A 74 6.05 0.67 1.68
C VAL A 74 7.50 0.17 1.71
N MET A 75 8.35 0.65 0.81
CA MET A 75 9.78 0.31 0.83
C MET A 75 10.47 0.89 2.07
N GLY A 76 10.07 2.07 2.53
CA GLY A 76 10.57 2.61 3.80
C GLY A 76 10.18 1.75 5.02
N ALA A 77 8.97 1.19 5.03
CA ALA A 77 8.58 0.21 6.06
C ALA A 77 9.40 -1.09 5.97
N ALA A 78 9.69 -1.54 4.75
CA ALA A 78 10.55 -2.71 4.52
C ALA A 78 11.99 -2.47 4.98
N GLU A 79 12.55 -1.28 4.71
CA GLU A 79 13.88 -0.88 5.17
C GLU A 79 13.97 -0.85 6.70
N ASP A 80 12.98 -0.27 7.39
CA ASP A 80 12.95 -0.27 8.86
C ASP A 80 12.87 -1.69 9.42
N CYS A 81 12.05 -2.57 8.83
CA CYS A 81 11.98 -3.98 9.20
C CYS A 81 13.33 -4.70 9.00
N TRP A 82 13.98 -4.50 7.86
CA TRP A 82 15.29 -5.06 7.56
C TRP A 82 16.36 -4.57 8.53
N PHE A 83 16.42 -3.26 8.76
CA PHE A 83 17.39 -2.64 9.68
C PHE A 83 17.25 -3.21 11.11
N ARG A 84 16.01 -3.28 11.63
CA ARG A 84 15.73 -3.82 12.97
C ARG A 84 16.06 -5.29 13.07
N ALA A 85 15.68 -6.10 12.08
CA ALA A 85 15.99 -7.52 12.06
C ALA A 85 17.51 -7.78 12.00
N ARG A 86 18.22 -7.00 11.19
CA ARG A 86 19.68 -7.04 11.11
C ARG A 86 20.31 -6.73 12.47
N GLN A 87 19.92 -5.61 13.10
CA GLN A 87 20.50 -5.23 14.39
C GLN A 87 20.17 -6.26 15.47
N TYR A 88 18.91 -6.67 15.58
CA TYR A 88 18.49 -7.68 16.55
C TYR A 88 19.31 -8.97 16.42
N THR A 89 19.52 -9.46 15.20
CA THR A 89 20.24 -10.72 14.97
C THR A 89 21.76 -10.62 15.18
N LEU A 90 22.33 -9.41 15.11
CA LEU A 90 23.72 -9.15 15.52
C LEU A 90 23.86 -9.17 17.04
N ASP A 91 22.91 -8.63 17.78
CA ASP A 91 22.96 -8.49 19.23
C ASP A 91 22.54 -9.78 19.96
N ARG A 92 21.52 -10.45 19.44
CA ARG A 92 20.98 -11.68 20.05
C ARG A 92 21.90 -12.87 19.81
N LYS A 93 22.34 -13.50 20.90
CA LYS A 93 23.18 -14.69 20.86
C LYS A 93 22.38 -15.94 21.22
N GLN A 94 22.58 -17.01 20.47
CA GLN A 94 22.16 -18.38 20.77
C GLN A 94 23.25 -19.35 20.28
N PHE A 95 23.36 -20.50 20.89
CA PHE A 95 24.41 -21.49 20.57
C PHE A 95 25.83 -20.89 20.58
N GLY A 96 26.10 -19.98 21.52
CA GLY A 96 27.39 -19.34 21.71
C GLY A 96 27.79 -18.26 20.69
N ARG A 97 26.93 -17.90 19.76
CA ARG A 97 27.20 -16.90 18.69
C ARG A 97 25.99 -16.03 18.35
N PRO A 98 26.20 -14.87 17.70
CA PRO A 98 25.08 -14.06 17.20
C PRO A 98 24.20 -14.85 16.22
N LEU A 99 22.89 -14.61 16.23
CA LEU A 99 21.96 -15.22 15.25
C LEU A 99 22.38 -14.89 13.81
N ALA A 100 22.89 -13.69 13.57
CA ALA A 100 23.40 -13.26 12.26
C ALA A 100 24.55 -14.14 11.71
N ALA A 101 25.21 -14.95 12.55
CA ALA A 101 26.23 -15.90 12.11
C ALA A 101 25.66 -17.21 11.53
N THR A 102 24.34 -17.33 11.42
CA THR A 102 23.68 -18.51 10.86
C THR A 102 23.27 -18.29 9.41
N GLN A 103 23.41 -19.33 8.58
CA GLN A 103 23.16 -19.24 7.13
C GLN A 103 21.72 -18.82 6.80
N LEU A 104 20.72 -19.34 7.51
CA LEU A 104 19.31 -19.01 7.27
C LEU A 104 18.99 -17.54 7.57
N VAL A 105 19.62 -16.95 8.60
CA VAL A 105 19.47 -15.52 8.92
C VAL A 105 20.15 -14.67 7.85
N GLN A 106 21.37 -15.01 7.46
CA GLN A 106 22.10 -14.27 6.41
C GLN A 106 21.35 -14.31 5.07
N LYS A 107 20.81 -15.49 4.72
CA LYS A 107 19.97 -15.61 3.51
C LYS A 107 18.74 -14.68 3.56
N LYS A 108 18.00 -14.69 4.66
CA LYS A 108 16.83 -13.79 4.82
C LYS A 108 17.22 -12.32 4.70
N LEU A 109 18.32 -11.90 5.34
CA LEU A 109 18.80 -10.52 5.24
C LEU A 109 19.20 -10.13 3.80
N ALA A 110 19.83 -11.02 3.06
CA ALA A 110 20.19 -10.80 1.66
C ALA A 110 18.95 -10.72 0.77
N ASP A 111 17.99 -11.63 0.94
CA ASP A 111 16.72 -11.62 0.19
C ASP A 111 15.95 -10.30 0.44
N MET A 112 15.83 -9.89 1.71
CA MET A 112 15.15 -8.63 2.08
C MET A 112 15.82 -7.42 1.42
N GLN A 113 17.15 -7.31 1.50
CA GLN A 113 17.89 -6.19 0.91
C GLN A 113 17.75 -6.15 -0.62
N THR A 114 17.78 -7.32 -1.27
CA THR A 114 17.61 -7.44 -2.73
C THR A 114 16.26 -6.92 -3.16
N GLU A 115 15.18 -7.36 -2.52
CA GLU A 115 13.82 -6.93 -2.87
C GLU A 115 13.58 -5.43 -2.59
N ILE A 116 14.18 -4.88 -1.51
CA ILE A 116 14.13 -3.44 -1.22
C ILE A 116 14.83 -2.66 -2.34
N ALA A 117 16.04 -3.05 -2.73
CA ALA A 117 16.79 -2.37 -3.77
C ALA A 117 16.05 -2.37 -5.11
N LEU A 118 15.53 -3.53 -5.54
CA LEU A 118 14.76 -3.67 -6.78
C LEU A 118 13.46 -2.87 -6.74
N GLY A 119 12.72 -2.92 -5.61
CA GLY A 119 11.47 -2.18 -5.44
C GLY A 119 11.67 -0.66 -5.48
N LEU A 120 12.73 -0.15 -4.85
CA LEU A 120 13.10 1.27 -4.90
C LEU A 120 13.47 1.71 -6.32
N GLN A 121 14.27 0.91 -7.05
CA GLN A 121 14.64 1.23 -8.43
C GLN A 121 13.45 1.22 -9.37
N ALA A 122 12.53 0.27 -9.22
CA ALA A 122 11.31 0.23 -10.01
C ALA A 122 10.41 1.46 -9.73
N ALA A 123 10.24 1.84 -8.46
CA ALA A 123 9.48 3.03 -8.09
C ALA A 123 10.14 4.32 -8.61
N LEU A 124 11.48 4.44 -8.49
CA LEU A 124 12.22 5.58 -9.04
C LEU A 124 12.03 5.71 -10.54
N GLN A 125 12.08 4.61 -11.28
CA GLN A 125 11.86 4.62 -12.72
C GLN A 125 10.44 5.09 -13.08
N VAL A 126 9.41 4.63 -12.36
CA VAL A 126 8.03 5.10 -12.58
C VAL A 126 7.91 6.60 -12.24
N GLY A 127 8.60 7.08 -11.20
CA GLY A 127 8.67 8.51 -10.89
C GLY A 127 9.23 9.34 -12.04
N ARG A 128 10.35 8.90 -12.64
CA ARG A 128 10.94 9.55 -13.82
C ARG A 128 9.99 9.56 -15.03
N LEU A 129 9.22 8.48 -15.21
CA LEU A 129 8.20 8.43 -16.26
C LEU A 129 7.02 9.37 -16.00
N PHE A 130 6.67 9.61 -14.73
CA PHE A 130 5.71 10.66 -14.38
C PHE A 130 6.20 12.05 -14.75
N ASP A 131 7.45 12.36 -14.46
CA ASP A 131 8.07 13.66 -14.82
C ASP A 131 8.11 13.86 -16.35
N GLN A 132 8.24 12.78 -17.11
CA GLN A 132 8.20 12.77 -18.57
C GLN A 132 6.78 12.75 -19.16
N GLY A 133 5.74 12.60 -18.34
CA GLY A 133 4.35 12.48 -18.80
C GLY A 133 4.03 11.16 -19.50
N THR A 134 4.87 10.12 -19.35
CA THR A 134 4.74 8.82 -20.03
C THR A 134 4.37 7.66 -19.11
N ALA A 135 4.21 7.91 -17.80
CA ALA A 135 3.76 6.90 -16.86
C ALA A 135 2.33 6.44 -17.15
N THR A 136 2.11 5.13 -17.18
CA THR A 136 0.77 4.55 -17.37
C THR A 136 0.21 3.98 -16.06
N PRO A 137 -1.12 3.85 -15.92
CA PRO A 137 -1.74 3.22 -14.76
C PRO A 137 -1.26 1.78 -14.51
N GLU A 138 -0.91 1.05 -15.56
CA GLU A 138 -0.40 -0.32 -15.49
C GLU A 138 1.00 -0.36 -14.87
N MET A 139 1.88 0.58 -15.22
CA MET A 139 3.20 0.70 -14.59
C MET A 139 3.07 0.99 -13.09
N VAL A 140 2.14 1.84 -12.71
CA VAL A 140 1.83 2.11 -11.28
C VAL A 140 1.26 0.86 -10.60
N SER A 141 0.35 0.14 -11.26
CA SER A 141 -0.20 -1.13 -10.75
C SER A 141 0.91 -2.16 -10.52
N LEU A 142 1.89 -2.24 -11.42
CA LEU A 142 3.03 -3.15 -11.30
C LEU A 142 3.85 -2.84 -10.04
N VAL A 143 4.26 -1.60 -9.86
CA VAL A 143 5.10 -1.23 -8.70
C VAL A 143 4.33 -1.28 -7.39
N LYS A 144 3.05 -0.88 -7.38
CA LYS A 144 2.21 -0.97 -6.17
C LYS A 144 2.05 -2.42 -5.75
N ARG A 145 1.69 -3.31 -6.69
CA ARG A 145 1.53 -4.74 -6.43
C ARG A 145 2.82 -5.37 -5.90
N ASN A 146 3.92 -5.18 -6.64
CA ASN A 146 5.22 -5.76 -6.28
C ASN A 146 5.68 -5.27 -4.91
N ASN A 147 5.77 -3.96 -4.74
CA ASN A 147 6.40 -3.37 -3.55
C ASN A 147 5.56 -3.63 -2.29
N SER A 148 4.23 -3.56 -2.36
CA SER A 148 3.37 -3.87 -1.20
C SER A 148 3.49 -5.35 -0.79
N GLY A 149 3.46 -6.28 -1.74
CA GLY A 149 3.62 -7.70 -1.46
C GLY A 149 5.01 -8.02 -0.87
N LYS A 150 6.07 -7.49 -1.49
CA LYS A 150 7.44 -7.70 -1.02
C LYS A 150 7.71 -7.06 0.35
N ALA A 151 7.19 -5.86 0.61
CA ALA A 151 7.29 -5.23 1.92
C ALA A 151 6.60 -6.08 3.01
N LEU A 152 5.45 -6.66 2.71
CA LEU A 152 4.73 -7.56 3.62
C LEU A 152 5.53 -8.84 3.89
N ASP A 153 6.12 -9.46 2.87
CA ASP A 153 6.98 -10.63 3.04
C ASP A 153 8.22 -10.30 3.89
N ILE A 154 8.84 -9.14 3.65
CA ILE A 154 9.97 -8.65 4.45
C ILE A 154 9.57 -8.46 5.91
N ALA A 155 8.41 -7.85 6.18
CA ALA A 155 7.92 -7.67 7.55
C ALA A 155 7.66 -9.03 8.25
N ARG A 156 7.14 -10.02 7.53
CA ARG A 156 6.97 -11.40 8.04
C ARG A 156 8.31 -12.06 8.37
N MET A 157 9.32 -11.92 7.49
CA MET A 157 10.67 -12.41 7.74
C MET A 157 11.30 -11.71 8.95
N ALA A 158 11.17 -10.40 9.05
CA ALA A 158 11.69 -9.64 10.19
C ALA A 158 11.03 -10.09 11.51
N ARG A 159 9.70 -10.23 11.54
CA ARG A 159 8.97 -10.74 12.70
C ARG A 159 9.46 -12.13 13.10
N ASP A 160 9.65 -13.02 12.13
CA ASP A 160 10.16 -14.38 12.35
C ASP A 160 11.58 -14.38 12.96
N MET A 161 12.48 -13.54 12.43
CA MET A 161 13.86 -13.41 12.91
C MET A 161 13.97 -12.89 14.34
N HIS A 162 12.96 -12.17 14.84
CA HIS A 162 12.87 -11.73 16.23
C HIS A 162 12.30 -12.81 17.19
N GLY A 163 11.79 -13.92 16.66
CA GLY A 163 11.13 -14.96 17.45
C GLY A 163 9.94 -14.39 18.25
N GLY A 164 9.83 -14.76 19.53
CA GLY A 164 8.76 -14.28 20.42
C GLY A 164 8.76 -12.74 20.58
N ASN A 165 9.92 -12.12 20.58
CA ASN A 165 10.06 -10.66 20.66
C ASN A 165 9.43 -9.94 19.44
N GLY A 166 9.39 -10.60 18.29
CA GLY A 166 8.78 -10.05 17.09
C GLY A 166 7.26 -9.80 17.17
N ILE A 167 6.59 -10.30 18.22
CA ILE A 167 5.16 -10.08 18.46
C ILE A 167 4.93 -8.86 19.35
N GLN A 168 5.95 -8.39 20.06
CA GLN A 168 5.84 -7.30 21.02
C GLN A 168 5.90 -5.93 20.34
N ILE A 169 5.19 -4.95 20.92
CA ILE A 169 5.07 -3.59 20.37
C ILE A 169 6.43 -2.89 20.30
N GLU A 170 7.30 -3.10 21.28
CA GLU A 170 8.61 -2.43 21.41
C GLU A 170 9.58 -2.73 20.27
N TYR A 171 9.41 -3.86 19.57
CA TYR A 171 10.26 -4.23 18.43
C TYR A 171 9.75 -3.69 17.09
N HIS A 172 8.59 -3.07 17.05
CA HIS A 172 7.95 -2.40 15.91
C HIS A 172 7.64 -3.27 14.69
N VAL A 173 8.30 -4.41 14.46
CA VAL A 173 8.15 -5.23 13.26
C VAL A 173 6.71 -5.76 13.09
N MET A 174 6.03 -6.14 14.20
CA MET A 174 4.63 -6.55 14.14
C MET A 174 3.70 -5.41 13.74
N ARG A 175 4.00 -4.18 14.18
CA ARG A 175 3.24 -2.99 13.77
C ARG A 175 3.35 -2.77 12.25
N HIS A 176 4.54 -2.89 11.69
CA HIS A 176 4.72 -2.82 10.23
C HIS A 176 3.97 -3.94 9.51
N LEU A 177 4.07 -5.17 10.02
CA LEU A 177 3.38 -6.32 9.44
C LEU A 177 1.87 -6.09 9.37
N THR A 178 1.23 -5.74 10.49
CA THR A 178 -0.22 -5.49 10.53
C THR A 178 -0.63 -4.32 9.62
N ASN A 179 0.16 -3.24 9.57
CA ASN A 179 -0.10 -2.11 8.68
C ASN A 179 0.02 -2.51 7.21
N LEU A 180 1.02 -3.30 6.84
CA LEU A 180 1.25 -3.73 5.47
C LEU A 180 0.18 -4.71 4.95
N GLU A 181 -0.48 -5.47 5.83
CA GLU A 181 -1.67 -6.25 5.44
C GLU A 181 -2.79 -5.34 4.89
N THR A 182 -3.03 -4.18 5.53
CA THR A 182 -3.98 -3.19 4.99
C THR A 182 -3.47 -2.59 3.68
N VAL A 183 -2.20 -2.22 3.62
CA VAL A 183 -1.62 -1.58 2.41
C VAL A 183 -1.66 -2.54 1.22
N ASN A 184 -1.45 -3.83 1.44
CA ASN A 184 -1.57 -4.85 0.39
C ASN A 184 -3.02 -5.03 -0.09
N THR A 185 -3.99 -4.63 0.73
CA THR A 185 -5.43 -4.81 0.48
C THR A 185 -6.09 -3.58 -0.16
N TYR A 186 -5.78 -2.37 0.33
CA TYR A 186 -6.49 -1.15 -0.11
C TYR A 186 -5.94 -0.58 -1.43
N GLU A 187 -6.68 0.38 -1.99
CA GLU A 187 -6.41 1.05 -3.28
C GLU A 187 -6.17 0.08 -4.45
N GLY A 188 -6.94 -0.96 -4.48
CA GLY A 188 -6.78 -2.13 -5.32
C GLY A 188 -5.97 -3.20 -4.58
N THR A 189 -6.58 -4.36 -4.40
CA THR A 189 -5.91 -5.51 -3.80
C THR A 189 -4.76 -5.98 -4.68
N HIS A 190 -3.87 -6.77 -4.10
CA HIS A 190 -2.78 -7.42 -4.83
C HIS A 190 -3.29 -8.15 -6.09
N ASP A 191 -4.45 -8.80 -5.99
CA ASP A 191 -5.06 -9.55 -7.10
C ASP A 191 -5.70 -8.63 -8.14
N ILE A 192 -6.38 -7.54 -7.73
CA ILE A 192 -6.92 -6.55 -8.67
C ILE A 192 -5.81 -5.95 -9.54
N HIS A 193 -4.66 -5.65 -8.97
CA HIS A 193 -3.51 -5.20 -9.75
C HIS A 193 -2.97 -6.28 -10.69
N ALA A 194 -3.02 -7.56 -10.30
CA ALA A 194 -2.68 -8.66 -11.21
C ALA A 194 -3.62 -8.71 -12.41
N LEU A 195 -4.93 -8.52 -12.21
CA LEU A 195 -5.92 -8.51 -13.29
C LEU A 195 -5.73 -7.30 -14.22
N ILE A 196 -5.37 -6.12 -13.69
CA ILE A 196 -5.02 -4.95 -14.52
C ILE A 196 -3.83 -5.27 -15.42
N LEU A 197 -2.79 -5.88 -14.87
CA LEU A 197 -1.59 -6.27 -15.63
C LEU A 197 -1.88 -7.37 -16.64
N GLY A 198 -2.68 -8.38 -16.26
CA GLY A 198 -3.10 -9.45 -17.14
C GLY A 198 -3.86 -8.93 -18.37
N ARG A 199 -4.79 -8.00 -18.15
CA ARG A 199 -5.50 -7.30 -19.24
C ARG A 199 -4.56 -6.53 -20.16
N ALA A 200 -3.61 -5.80 -19.60
CA ALA A 200 -2.65 -5.03 -20.37
C ALA A 200 -1.79 -5.91 -21.29
N GLN A 201 -1.45 -7.12 -20.86
CA GLN A 201 -0.64 -8.06 -21.63
C GLN A 201 -1.43 -8.83 -22.68
N THR A 202 -2.68 -9.16 -22.39
CA THR A 202 -3.49 -10.08 -23.22
C THR A 202 -4.55 -9.38 -24.05
N GLY A 203 -4.91 -8.15 -23.70
CA GLY A 203 -6.09 -7.45 -24.26
C GLY A 203 -7.43 -7.97 -23.76
N LEU A 204 -7.44 -9.04 -22.96
CA LEU A 204 -8.66 -9.70 -22.47
C LEU A 204 -9.03 -9.22 -21.06
N GLN A 205 -10.31 -8.89 -20.87
CA GLN A 205 -10.85 -8.53 -19.57
C GLN A 205 -11.10 -9.77 -18.74
N ALA A 206 -10.60 -9.80 -17.48
CA ALA A 206 -10.84 -10.94 -16.58
C ALA A 206 -12.20 -10.88 -15.87
N PHE A 207 -12.85 -9.72 -15.89
CA PHE A 207 -14.23 -9.57 -15.43
C PHE A 207 -15.16 -9.49 -16.65
N ALA A 208 -16.25 -10.23 -16.62
CA ALA A 208 -17.31 -10.14 -17.60
C ALA A 208 -18.36 -9.09 -17.17
#